data_87b0d15e72ceaaaa34f5d4211f7b7abc
#
_entry.id   87b0d15e72ceaaaa34f5d4211f7b7abc
#
_cell.length_a   1.000
_cell.length_b   1.000
_cell.length_c   1.000
_cell.angle_alpha   90.00
_cell.angle_beta   90.00
_cell.angle_gamma   90.00
#
_symmetry.space_group_name_H-M   'P 1'
#
loop_
_entity.id
_entity.type
_entity.pdbx_description
1 polymer ?
#
loop_
_entity_poly.entity_id
_entity_poly.type
_entity_poly.pdbx_seq_one_letter_code
_entity_poly.pdbx_strand_id
1 'polypeptide(L)'
;MIARMPLRATRLAFIGGGTMAEAMIRGLLERHLVPPSHIEVTGPRRERRSELQKRFGVRALASNAEAAKRAHVVVLSVKPQVMPTVMRELHGKLRPKQLVLSIAAGVPVGVLRRGLAHPAIVRAMPNTPAQVGMGVTAWYATADVDAERRERARAILGALGEEIQVEHEEEVDMAP
;
A
#
# COMPACT_ATOMS: atom_id res chain seq x y z
N MET A 1 10.56 12.75 24.70
CA MET A 1 9.37 12.07 24.13
C MET A 1 9.85 11.23 22.95
N ILE A 2 9.83 9.90 23.08
CA ILE A 2 10.24 9.00 21.98
C ILE A 2 9.14 9.11 20.93
N ALA A 3 9.48 9.62 19.73
CA ALA A 3 8.56 9.67 18.62
C ALA A 3 8.01 8.26 18.37
N ARG A 4 6.70 8.12 18.47
CA ARG A 4 6.02 6.84 18.19
C ARG A 4 6.30 6.48 16.74
N MET A 5 7.09 5.45 16.48
CA MET A 5 7.35 4.94 15.12
C MET A 5 6.18 4.02 14.74
N PRO A 6 5.19 4.51 14.00
CA PRO A 6 3.92 3.78 13.79
C PRO A 6 4.07 2.51 12.98
N LEU A 7 5.21 2.31 12.30
CA LEU A 7 5.43 1.17 11.41
C LEU A 7 6.43 0.14 11.97
N ARG A 8 7.07 0.38 13.12
CA ARG A 8 8.16 -0.49 13.62
C ARG A 8 7.76 -1.97 13.74
N ALA A 9 6.53 -2.23 14.18
CA ALA A 9 5.98 -3.58 14.33
C ALA A 9 4.98 -3.94 13.23
N THR A 10 4.86 -3.12 12.18
CA THR A 10 3.88 -3.29 11.12
C THR A 10 4.44 -4.16 10.01
N ARG A 11 3.67 -5.16 9.58
CA ARG A 11 3.96 -5.97 8.40
C ARG A 11 3.19 -5.44 7.20
N LEU A 12 3.89 -5.30 6.08
CA LEU A 12 3.34 -4.77 4.84
C LEU A 12 3.37 -5.85 3.75
N ALA A 13 2.29 -5.96 2.99
CA ALA A 13 2.25 -6.77 1.78
C ALA A 13 1.96 -5.87 0.58
N PHE A 14 2.91 -5.75 -0.33
CA PHE A 14 2.72 -5.06 -1.61
C PHE A 14 2.20 -6.05 -2.64
N ILE A 15 0.96 -5.88 -3.04
CA ILE A 15 0.34 -6.66 -4.10
C ILE A 15 0.65 -5.99 -5.43
N GLY A 16 1.69 -6.49 -6.10
CA GLY A 16 2.29 -5.89 -7.28
C GLY A 16 3.61 -5.19 -6.99
N GLY A 17 4.67 -5.63 -7.67
CA GLY A 17 6.04 -5.10 -7.54
C GLY A 17 6.43 -4.17 -8.69
N GLY A 18 5.56 -3.22 -9.04
CA GLY A 18 5.83 -2.22 -10.09
C GLY A 18 6.74 -1.07 -9.62
N THR A 19 6.88 -0.06 -10.47
CA THR A 19 7.76 1.10 -10.22
C THR A 19 7.37 1.86 -8.95
N MET A 20 6.08 2.08 -8.73
CA MET A 20 5.63 2.81 -7.54
C MET A 20 5.78 1.99 -6.27
N ALA A 21 5.51 0.68 -6.32
CA ALA A 21 5.77 -0.22 -5.19
C ALA A 21 7.25 -0.22 -4.81
N GLU A 22 8.14 -0.27 -5.79
CA GLU A 22 9.59 -0.16 -5.57
C GLU A 22 9.96 1.16 -4.90
N ALA A 23 9.41 2.28 -5.36
CA ALA A 23 9.65 3.59 -4.76
C ALA A 23 9.19 3.66 -3.30
N MET A 24 8.02 3.10 -3.00
CA MET A 24 7.50 3.01 -1.62
C MET A 24 8.39 2.15 -0.75
N ILE A 25 8.78 0.97 -1.20
CA ILE A 25 9.67 0.05 -0.47
C ILE A 25 11.01 0.74 -0.19
N ARG A 26 11.61 1.35 -1.20
CA ARG A 26 12.87 2.09 -1.04
C ARG A 26 12.75 3.20 -0.01
N GLY A 27 11.74 4.07 -0.12
CA GLY A 27 11.52 5.16 0.81
C GLY A 27 11.30 4.70 2.25
N LEU A 28 10.56 3.61 2.46
CA LEU A 28 10.34 3.01 3.78
C LEU A 28 11.64 2.49 4.40
N LEU A 29 12.48 1.84 3.60
CA LEU A 29 13.75 1.26 4.06
C LEU A 29 14.83 2.33 4.30
N GLU A 30 14.99 3.30 3.39
CA GLU A 30 15.95 4.39 3.53
C GLU A 30 15.66 5.28 4.75
N ARG A 31 14.40 5.46 5.09
CA ARG A 31 13.97 6.21 6.28
C ARG A 31 13.91 5.35 7.56
N HIS A 32 14.29 4.10 7.48
CA HIS A 32 14.27 3.14 8.60
C HIS A 32 12.91 3.01 9.30
N LEU A 33 11.81 3.18 8.55
CA LEU A 33 10.45 3.13 9.09
C LEU A 33 9.98 1.70 9.38
N VAL A 34 10.49 0.74 8.61
CA VAL A 34 10.15 -0.69 8.73
C VAL A 34 11.35 -1.54 8.34
N PRO A 35 11.61 -2.67 9.01
CA PRO A 35 12.71 -3.55 8.60
C PRO A 35 12.33 -4.34 7.33
N PRO A 36 13.31 -4.70 6.48
CA PRO A 36 13.04 -5.47 5.24
C PRO A 36 12.28 -6.77 5.47
N SER A 37 12.52 -7.44 6.61
CA SER A 37 11.84 -8.69 6.99
C SER A 37 10.35 -8.54 7.25
N HIS A 38 9.84 -7.32 7.37
CA HIS A 38 8.42 -7.01 7.55
C HIS A 38 7.72 -6.63 6.24
N ILE A 39 8.44 -6.62 5.13
CA ILE A 39 7.88 -6.32 3.81
C ILE A 39 7.82 -7.58 2.96
N GLU A 40 6.63 -7.88 2.47
CA GLU A 40 6.41 -8.88 1.43
C GLU A 40 5.95 -8.18 0.15
N VAL A 41 6.39 -8.69 -1.00
CA VAL A 41 6.01 -8.17 -2.31
C VAL A 41 5.60 -9.32 -3.22
N THR A 42 4.55 -9.13 -3.99
CA THR A 42 4.08 -10.13 -4.95
C THR A 42 4.18 -9.61 -6.38
N GLY A 43 4.08 -10.52 -7.31
CA GLY A 43 4.02 -10.23 -8.74
C GLY A 43 4.10 -11.50 -9.58
N PRO A 44 3.60 -11.47 -10.82
CA PRO A 44 3.56 -12.67 -11.66
C PRO A 44 4.95 -13.07 -12.19
N ARG A 45 5.84 -12.10 -12.44
CA ARG A 45 7.15 -12.34 -13.04
C ARG A 45 8.18 -12.72 -11.98
N ARG A 46 8.72 -13.93 -12.10
CA ARG A 46 9.74 -14.48 -11.18
C ARG A 46 10.99 -13.60 -11.14
N GLU A 47 11.45 -13.12 -12.30
CA GLU A 47 12.66 -12.29 -12.43
C GLU A 47 12.51 -10.99 -11.63
N ARG A 48 11.34 -10.34 -11.73
CA ARG A 48 11.07 -9.11 -10.99
C ARG A 48 10.99 -9.36 -9.48
N ARG A 49 10.38 -10.45 -9.06
CA ARG A 49 10.36 -10.84 -7.65
C ARG A 49 11.77 -11.07 -7.11
N SER A 50 12.58 -11.79 -7.86
CA SER A 50 13.98 -12.06 -7.50
C SER A 50 14.82 -10.77 -7.42
N GLU A 51 14.64 -9.85 -8.37
CA GLU A 51 15.29 -8.54 -8.37
C GLU A 51 14.98 -7.74 -7.09
N LEU A 52 13.70 -7.60 -6.75
CA LEU A 52 13.27 -6.86 -5.57
C LEU A 52 13.80 -7.49 -4.27
N GLN A 53 13.77 -8.82 -4.18
CA GLN A 53 14.31 -9.54 -3.04
C GLN A 53 15.82 -9.32 -2.88
N LYS A 54 16.58 -9.43 -3.95
CA LYS A 54 18.04 -9.23 -3.93
C LYS A 54 18.41 -7.79 -3.59
N ARG A 55 17.69 -6.84 -4.16
CA ARG A 55 17.99 -5.41 -4.03
C ARG A 55 17.62 -4.85 -2.66
N PHE A 56 16.49 -5.26 -2.10
CA PHE A 56 15.93 -4.66 -0.88
C PHE A 56 15.92 -5.59 0.33
N GLY A 57 16.21 -6.86 0.18
CA GLY A 57 16.14 -7.82 1.28
C GLY A 57 14.73 -8.17 1.72
N VAL A 58 13.71 -7.78 0.96
CA VAL A 58 12.31 -8.09 1.22
C VAL A 58 11.97 -9.52 0.82
N ARG A 59 10.86 -10.05 1.34
CA ARG A 59 10.37 -11.36 0.96
C ARG A 59 9.47 -11.25 -0.28
N ALA A 60 9.82 -11.97 -1.33
CA ALA A 60 9.06 -11.99 -2.58
C ALA A 60 8.27 -13.30 -2.73
N LEU A 61 6.97 -13.19 -3.00
CA LEU A 61 6.03 -14.30 -3.07
C LEU A 61 5.27 -14.28 -4.41
N ALA A 62 4.83 -15.47 -4.85
CA ALA A 62 3.97 -15.58 -6.04
C ALA A 62 2.48 -15.39 -5.70
N SER A 63 2.06 -15.75 -4.49
CA SER A 63 0.65 -15.72 -4.05
C SER A 63 0.29 -14.43 -3.34
N ASN A 64 -0.69 -13.70 -3.87
CA ASN A 64 -1.26 -12.51 -3.25
C ASN A 64 -1.94 -12.85 -1.91
N ALA A 65 -2.68 -13.94 -1.86
CA ALA A 65 -3.39 -14.37 -0.65
C ALA A 65 -2.41 -14.75 0.47
N GLU A 66 -1.29 -15.40 0.14
CA GLU A 66 -0.27 -15.76 1.13
C GLU A 66 0.39 -14.51 1.72
N ALA A 67 0.77 -13.55 0.88
CA ALA A 67 1.35 -12.29 1.35
C ALA A 67 0.36 -11.49 2.21
N ALA A 68 -0.89 -11.37 1.77
CA ALA A 68 -1.92 -10.63 2.49
C ALA A 68 -2.23 -11.24 3.87
N LYS A 69 -2.13 -12.56 4.02
CA LYS A 69 -2.52 -13.29 5.24
C LYS A 69 -1.82 -12.76 6.50
N ARG A 70 -0.55 -12.35 6.40
CA ARG A 70 0.26 -11.93 7.57
C ARG A 70 0.40 -10.43 7.70
N ALA A 71 -0.06 -9.67 6.72
CA ALA A 71 0.10 -8.22 6.69
C ALA A 71 -0.84 -7.51 7.68
N HIS A 72 -0.38 -6.40 8.23
CA HIS A 72 -1.24 -5.41 8.90
C HIS A 72 -1.80 -4.43 7.86
N VAL A 73 -1.01 -4.11 6.84
CA VAL A 73 -1.40 -3.26 5.73
C VAL A 73 -1.17 -4.00 4.40
N VAL A 74 -2.20 -4.10 3.60
CA VAL A 74 -2.15 -4.64 2.25
C VAL A 74 -2.16 -3.47 1.27
N VAL A 75 -1.03 -3.26 0.59
CA VAL A 75 -0.86 -2.19 -0.40
C VAL A 75 -1.20 -2.74 -1.78
N LEU A 76 -2.25 -2.23 -2.39
CA LEU A 76 -2.66 -2.59 -3.75
C LEU A 76 -1.92 -1.69 -4.74
N SER A 77 -0.84 -2.20 -5.31
CA SER A 77 0.08 -1.50 -6.22
C SER A 77 0.13 -2.11 -7.61
N VAL A 78 -0.91 -2.79 -8.00
CA VAL A 78 -1.11 -3.30 -9.37
C VAL A 78 -1.72 -2.22 -10.27
N LYS A 79 -1.57 -2.41 -11.58
CA LYS A 79 -2.28 -1.59 -12.57
C LYS A 79 -3.79 -1.76 -12.43
N PRO A 80 -4.59 -0.71 -12.73
CA PRO A 80 -6.07 -0.79 -12.62
C PRO A 80 -6.68 -1.97 -13.38
N GLN A 81 -6.13 -2.35 -14.53
CA GLN A 81 -6.60 -3.47 -15.35
C GLN A 81 -6.45 -4.85 -14.67
N VAL A 82 -5.50 -4.95 -13.73
CA VAL A 82 -5.23 -6.19 -12.96
C VAL A 82 -6.09 -6.26 -11.70
N MET A 83 -6.65 -5.14 -11.23
CA MET A 83 -7.39 -5.04 -9.98
C MET A 83 -8.55 -6.03 -9.86
N PRO A 84 -9.37 -6.26 -10.90
CA PRO A 84 -10.46 -7.24 -10.80
C PRO A 84 -9.97 -8.65 -10.44
N THR A 85 -8.84 -9.07 -10.99
CA THR A 85 -8.24 -10.38 -10.66
C THR A 85 -7.77 -10.42 -9.21
N VAL A 86 -7.06 -9.39 -8.76
CA VAL A 86 -6.60 -9.27 -7.37
C VAL A 86 -7.78 -9.28 -6.39
N MET A 87 -8.83 -8.53 -6.68
CA MET A 87 -10.02 -8.50 -5.82
C MET A 87 -10.67 -9.89 -5.71
N ARG A 88 -10.76 -10.65 -6.81
CA ARG A 88 -11.29 -12.04 -6.76
C ARG A 88 -10.42 -12.94 -5.89
N GLU A 89 -9.11 -12.82 -5.99
CA GLU A 89 -8.17 -13.64 -5.20
C GLU A 89 -8.25 -13.34 -3.69
N LEU A 90 -8.49 -12.08 -3.32
CA LEU A 90 -8.50 -11.61 -1.93
C LEU A 90 -9.91 -11.51 -1.32
N HIS A 91 -10.98 -11.70 -2.11
CA HIS A 91 -12.35 -11.55 -1.66
C HIS A 91 -12.64 -12.40 -0.42
N GLY A 92 -13.06 -11.75 0.66
CA GLY A 92 -13.41 -12.42 1.91
C GLY A 92 -12.22 -13.02 2.69
N LYS A 93 -10.98 -12.81 2.25
CA LYS A 93 -9.78 -13.37 2.89
C LYS A 93 -9.05 -12.39 3.79
N LEU A 94 -9.42 -11.12 3.76
CA LEU A 94 -8.81 -10.10 4.60
C LEU A 94 -9.42 -10.10 5.99
N ARG A 95 -8.58 -9.94 7.01
CA ARG A 95 -9.03 -9.89 8.41
C ARG A 95 -9.56 -8.49 8.74
N PRO A 96 -10.54 -8.35 9.66
CA PRO A 96 -11.15 -7.05 9.99
C PRO A 96 -10.18 -5.96 10.41
N LYS A 97 -9.08 -6.32 11.08
CA LYS A 97 -8.07 -5.35 11.54
C LYS A 97 -7.07 -4.91 10.47
N GLN A 98 -7.06 -5.54 9.31
CA GLN A 98 -6.16 -5.16 8.23
C GLN A 98 -6.61 -3.85 7.59
N LEU A 99 -5.64 -3.04 7.20
CA LEU A 99 -5.84 -1.87 6.36
C LEU A 99 -5.54 -2.24 4.91
N VAL A 100 -6.40 -1.84 3.99
CA VAL A 100 -6.12 -1.84 2.56
C VAL A 100 -5.73 -0.42 2.15
N LEU A 101 -4.57 -0.29 1.52
CA LEU A 101 -4.08 0.97 0.95
C LEU A 101 -3.92 0.79 -0.56
N SER A 102 -4.78 1.43 -1.34
CA SER A 102 -4.74 1.36 -2.81
C SER A 102 -4.09 2.61 -3.40
N ILE A 103 -3.14 2.40 -4.31
CA ILE A 103 -2.55 3.45 -5.14
C ILE A 103 -2.95 3.30 -6.63
N ALA A 104 -3.94 2.46 -6.91
CA ALA A 104 -4.43 2.25 -8.28
C ALA A 104 -5.29 3.43 -8.75
N ALA A 105 -4.87 4.08 -9.84
CA ALA A 105 -5.62 5.18 -10.43
C ALA A 105 -7.01 4.71 -10.91
N GLY A 106 -8.02 5.54 -10.70
CA GLY A 106 -9.36 5.32 -11.24
C GLY A 106 -10.15 4.14 -10.64
N VAL A 107 -9.73 3.58 -9.51
CA VAL A 107 -10.46 2.51 -8.82
C VAL A 107 -11.07 3.07 -7.52
N PRO A 108 -12.38 3.38 -7.51
CA PRO A 108 -13.04 3.97 -6.35
C PRO A 108 -13.09 3.05 -5.12
N VAL A 109 -13.14 3.64 -3.93
CA VAL A 109 -13.26 2.87 -2.66
C VAL A 109 -14.49 1.97 -2.63
N GLY A 110 -15.61 2.40 -3.21
CA GLY A 110 -16.82 1.56 -3.28
C GLY A 110 -16.62 0.28 -4.08
N VAL A 111 -15.85 0.32 -5.16
CA VAL A 111 -15.46 -0.85 -5.96
C VAL A 111 -14.55 -1.77 -5.14
N LEU A 112 -13.56 -1.21 -4.47
CA LEU A 112 -12.62 -1.96 -3.63
C LEU A 112 -13.33 -2.64 -2.46
N ARG A 113 -14.22 -1.91 -1.76
CA ARG A 113 -15.00 -2.45 -0.62
C ARG A 113 -15.80 -3.68 -1.02
N ARG A 114 -16.55 -3.59 -2.13
CA ARG A 114 -17.37 -4.71 -2.63
C ARG A 114 -16.48 -5.83 -3.15
N GLY A 115 -15.47 -5.51 -3.94
CA GLY A 115 -14.59 -6.49 -4.57
C GLY A 115 -13.77 -7.29 -3.57
N LEU A 116 -13.33 -6.68 -2.49
CA LEU A 116 -12.54 -7.33 -1.43
C LEU A 116 -13.39 -7.87 -0.28
N ALA A 117 -14.66 -7.46 -0.17
CA ALA A 117 -15.50 -7.66 1.01
C ALA A 117 -14.79 -7.14 2.28
N HIS A 118 -14.23 -5.92 2.22
CA HIS A 118 -13.44 -5.33 3.30
C HIS A 118 -13.73 -3.83 3.44
N PRO A 119 -14.05 -3.32 4.66
CA PRO A 119 -14.54 -1.95 4.83
C PRO A 119 -13.42 -0.90 5.00
N ALA A 120 -12.28 -1.26 5.56
CA ALA A 120 -11.22 -0.32 5.94
C ALA A 120 -10.23 -0.08 4.80
N ILE A 121 -10.47 0.96 4.02
CA ILE A 121 -9.72 1.27 2.80
C ILE A 121 -9.22 2.71 2.82
N VAL A 122 -7.94 2.88 2.50
CA VAL A 122 -7.33 4.14 2.10
C VAL A 122 -7.10 4.09 0.58
N ARG A 123 -7.56 5.11 -0.11
CA ARG A 123 -7.25 5.34 -1.52
C ARG A 123 -6.30 6.52 -1.62
N ALA A 124 -5.19 6.34 -2.32
CA ALA A 124 -4.16 7.35 -2.48
C ALA A 124 -3.75 7.51 -3.94
N MET A 125 -3.35 8.72 -4.31
CA MET A 125 -2.86 9.04 -5.64
C MET A 125 -1.50 9.74 -5.52
N PRO A 126 -0.40 8.99 -5.55
CA PRO A 126 0.94 9.57 -5.63
C PRO A 126 1.21 10.11 -7.04
N ASN A 127 1.87 11.26 -7.14
CA ASN A 127 2.30 11.81 -8.42
C ASN A 127 3.69 11.28 -8.84
N THR A 128 4.13 11.60 -10.06
CA THR A 128 5.39 11.08 -10.61
C THR A 128 6.64 11.39 -9.76
N PRO A 129 6.82 12.59 -9.18
CA PRO A 129 7.96 12.89 -8.31
C PRO A 129 8.04 12.01 -7.05
N ALA A 130 6.97 11.31 -6.69
CA ALA A 130 6.96 10.35 -5.59
C ALA A 130 7.98 9.22 -5.79
N GLN A 131 8.35 8.91 -7.03
CA GLN A 131 9.36 7.89 -7.35
C GLN A 131 10.75 8.23 -6.79
N VAL A 132 11.02 9.51 -6.54
CA VAL A 132 12.28 9.99 -5.96
C VAL A 132 12.09 10.61 -4.57
N GLY A 133 10.96 10.35 -3.92
CA GLY A 133 10.67 10.84 -2.57
C GLY A 133 10.31 12.33 -2.49
N MET A 134 10.00 12.95 -3.62
CA MET A 134 9.65 14.38 -3.74
C MET A 134 8.21 14.57 -4.23
N GLY A 135 7.38 13.57 -4.02
CA GLY A 135 5.99 13.58 -4.44
C GLY A 135 5.06 14.33 -3.49
N VAL A 136 3.86 14.56 -4.00
CA VAL A 136 2.69 14.91 -3.19
C VAL A 136 1.66 13.81 -3.40
N THR A 137 1.15 13.25 -2.32
CA THR A 137 0.16 12.18 -2.36
C THR A 137 -1.11 12.64 -1.68
N ALA A 138 -2.19 12.82 -2.44
CA ALA A 138 -3.51 12.99 -1.84
C ALA A 138 -4.09 11.62 -1.49
N TRP A 139 -4.78 11.54 -0.35
CA TRP A 139 -5.39 10.29 0.08
C TRP A 139 -6.68 10.49 0.88
N TYR A 140 -7.60 9.55 0.70
CA TYR A 140 -8.89 9.48 1.37
C TYR A 140 -8.98 8.17 2.16
N ALA A 141 -9.59 8.22 3.33
CA ALA A 141 -9.83 7.05 4.17
C ALA A 141 -11.33 6.86 4.41
N THR A 142 -11.81 5.62 4.25
CA THR A 142 -13.19 5.28 4.63
C THR A 142 -13.40 5.44 6.14
N ALA A 143 -14.65 5.61 6.57
CA ALA A 143 -15.00 5.81 7.98
C ALA A 143 -14.56 4.64 8.89
N ASP A 144 -14.42 3.44 8.34
CA ASP A 144 -13.98 2.25 9.07
C ASP A 144 -12.48 2.22 9.37
N VAL A 145 -11.70 3.15 8.83
CA VAL A 145 -10.27 3.30 9.12
C VAL A 145 -10.11 4.07 10.42
N ASP A 146 -9.69 3.41 11.49
CA ASP A 146 -9.46 4.03 12.80
C ASP A 146 -8.20 4.92 12.83
N ALA A 147 -7.97 5.61 13.93
CA ALA A 147 -6.84 6.53 14.09
C ALA A 147 -5.49 5.84 13.93
N GLU A 148 -5.32 4.63 14.46
CA GLU A 148 -4.06 3.88 14.35
C GLU A 148 -3.75 3.53 12.90
N ARG A 149 -4.74 3.03 12.16
CA ARG A 149 -4.58 2.70 10.74
C ARG A 149 -4.38 3.92 9.86
N ARG A 150 -5.00 5.07 10.20
CA ARG A 150 -4.73 6.37 9.55
C ARG A 150 -3.27 6.79 9.71
N GLU A 151 -2.72 6.67 10.92
CA GLU A 151 -1.31 6.98 11.18
C GLU A 151 -0.35 6.04 10.42
N ARG A 152 -0.70 4.77 10.30
CA ARG A 152 0.06 3.84 9.45
C ARG A 152 0.03 4.26 7.98
N ALA A 153 -1.14 4.60 7.45
CA ALA A 153 -1.27 5.10 6.07
C ALA A 153 -0.44 6.38 5.87
N ARG A 154 -0.55 7.33 6.77
CA ARG A 154 0.22 8.58 6.73
C ARG A 154 1.73 8.31 6.71
N ALA A 155 2.23 7.44 7.57
CA ALA A 155 3.64 7.10 7.64
C ALA A 155 4.14 6.40 6.36
N ILE A 156 3.33 5.51 5.78
CA ILE A 156 3.65 4.83 4.53
C ILE A 156 3.70 5.83 3.37
N LEU A 157 2.68 6.67 3.23
CA LEU A 157 2.60 7.65 2.14
C LEU A 157 3.64 8.75 2.29
N GLY A 158 3.96 9.16 3.53
CA GLY A 158 5.02 10.11 3.84
C GLY A 158 6.42 9.65 3.40
N ALA A 159 6.63 8.36 3.17
CA ALA A 159 7.88 7.86 2.59
C ALA A 159 8.07 8.27 1.12
N LEU A 160 7.02 8.73 0.44
CA LEU A 160 7.03 9.20 -0.94
C LEU A 160 7.19 10.73 -1.06
N GLY A 161 7.17 11.47 0.02
CA GLY A 161 7.20 12.93 0.06
C GLY A 161 6.12 13.50 0.96
N GLU A 162 5.48 14.59 0.53
CA GLU A 162 4.34 15.17 1.25
C GLU A 162 3.07 14.33 1.06
N GLU A 163 2.25 14.25 2.08
CA GLU A 163 0.96 13.59 2.02
C GLU A 163 -0.16 14.52 2.52
N ILE A 164 -1.31 14.47 1.86
CA ILE A 164 -2.45 15.31 2.17
C ILE A 164 -3.69 14.42 2.29
N GLN A 165 -4.23 14.32 3.50
CA GLN A 165 -5.51 13.66 3.69
C GLN A 165 -6.64 14.59 3.26
N VAL A 166 -7.50 14.11 2.37
CA VAL A 166 -8.68 14.84 1.88
C VAL A 166 -9.96 14.34 2.55
N GLU A 167 -11.00 15.16 2.57
CA GLU A 167 -12.28 14.83 3.20
C GLU A 167 -13.21 14.05 2.28
N HIS A 168 -13.09 14.26 0.96
CA HIS A 168 -13.91 13.61 -0.05
C HIS A 168 -13.07 12.82 -1.04
N GLU A 169 -13.56 11.67 -1.43
CA GLU A 169 -12.81 10.77 -2.33
C GLU A 169 -12.47 11.42 -3.68
N GLU A 170 -13.39 12.25 -4.20
CA GLU A 170 -13.20 12.93 -5.49
C GLU A 170 -11.98 13.84 -5.52
N GLU A 171 -11.58 14.38 -4.37
CA GLU A 171 -10.42 15.26 -4.26
C GLU A 171 -9.10 14.51 -4.49
N VAL A 172 -9.09 13.18 -4.32
CA VAL A 172 -7.90 12.35 -4.60
C VAL A 172 -7.51 12.44 -6.07
N ASP A 173 -8.49 12.47 -6.97
CA ASP A 173 -8.27 12.53 -8.42
C ASP A 173 -7.93 13.93 -8.93
N MET A 174 -8.08 14.96 -8.09
CA MET A 174 -7.78 16.36 -8.39
C MET A 174 -6.36 16.77 -7.99
N ALA A 175 -5.63 15.91 -7.30
CA ALA A 175 -4.26 16.19 -6.89
C ALA A 175 -3.32 16.29 -8.10
N PRO A 176 -2.35 17.24 -8.10
CA PRO A 176 -1.45 17.49 -9.22
C PRO A 176 -0.49 16.34 -9.52
#